data_5d52e793e968671319628921eb93e792
#
_entry.id   5d52e793e968671319628921eb93e792
#
_cell.length_a   1.000
_cell.length_b   1.000
_cell.length_c   1.000
_cell.angle_alpha   90.00
_cell.angle_beta   90.00
_cell.angle_gamma   90.00
#
_symmetry.space_group_name_H-M   'P 1'
#
loop_
_entity.id
_entity.type
_entity.pdbx_description
1 polymer ?
#
loop_
_entity_poly.entity_id
_entity_poly.type
_entity_poly.pdbx_seq_one_letter_code
_entity_poly.pdbx_strand_id
1 'polypeptide(L)'
;MTNARASCLDLDKPLFPPEGHDLEEVIDPAASDLDALLFALQIENESYELCRQAAAEVADPAGKAMYELLATEARTHFDILMLNYEHLASTGSWRGLV
;
A
#
# COMPACT_ATOMS: atom_id res chain seq x y z
N MET A 1 -2.10 -20.37 17.56
CA MET A 1 -1.52 -20.45 16.35
C MET A 1 -1.70 -19.21 15.52
N THR A 2 -0.84 -19.03 14.74
CA THR A 2 -0.81 -17.88 13.92
C THR A 2 -1.25 -18.23 12.56
N ASN A 3 -1.80 -17.33 11.90
CA ASN A 3 -2.15 -17.58 10.54
C ASN A 3 -1.72 -16.40 9.72
N ALA A 4 -1.86 -16.55 8.46
CA ALA A 4 -1.38 -15.57 7.53
C ALA A 4 -2.08 -14.23 7.68
N ARG A 5 -3.18 -14.22 8.39
CA ARG A 5 -3.90 -12.98 8.53
C ARG A 5 -3.49 -12.19 9.72
N ALA A 6 -2.50 -12.66 10.43
CA ALA A 6 -2.04 -11.95 11.60
C ALA A 6 -1.48 -10.58 11.23
N SER A 7 -1.19 -10.35 9.96
CA SER A 7 -0.60 -9.10 9.55
C SER A 7 -1.19 -8.65 8.22
N CYS A 8 -1.49 -7.39 8.12
CA CYS A 8 -1.91 -6.81 6.85
C CYS A 8 -0.81 -6.90 5.82
N LEU A 9 0.43 -6.92 6.27
CA LEU A 9 1.56 -6.99 5.37
C LEU A 9 1.87 -8.41 4.94
N ASP A 10 1.30 -9.41 5.64
CA ASP A 10 1.49 -10.81 5.31
C ASP A 10 2.94 -11.12 4.99
N LEU A 11 3.70 -11.42 6.02
CA LEU A 11 5.14 -11.61 5.89
C LEU A 11 5.52 -12.76 4.97
N ASP A 12 4.59 -13.67 4.72
CA ASP A 12 4.85 -14.79 3.82
C ASP A 12 4.60 -14.43 2.38
N LYS A 13 4.02 -13.26 2.14
CA LYS A 13 3.68 -12.83 0.80
C LYS A 13 4.16 -11.40 0.65
N PRO A 14 5.37 -11.23 0.16
CA PRO A 14 5.97 -9.89 0.14
C PRO A 14 5.17 -8.93 -0.72
N LEU A 15 5.13 -7.68 -0.27
CA LEU A 15 4.53 -6.60 -1.05
C LEU A 15 5.44 -6.19 -2.19
N PHE A 16 6.73 -6.39 -2.02
CA PHE A 16 7.71 -6.01 -3.01
C PHE A 16 8.24 -7.26 -3.70
N PRO A 17 9.04 -7.11 -4.73
CA PRO A 17 9.51 -8.26 -5.48
C PRO A 17 10.15 -9.31 -4.60
N PRO A 18 10.07 -10.58 -4.99
CA PRO A 18 10.72 -11.63 -4.24
C PRO A 18 12.22 -11.43 -4.20
N GLU A 19 12.84 -12.20 -3.31
CA GLU A 19 14.30 -12.18 -3.20
C GLU A 19 14.93 -12.43 -4.56
N GLY A 20 15.94 -11.66 -4.88
CA GLY A 20 16.58 -11.77 -6.18
C GLY A 20 16.07 -10.77 -7.18
N HIS A 21 14.99 -10.09 -6.84
CA HIS A 21 14.43 -9.01 -7.66
C HIS A 21 14.49 -7.73 -6.87
N ASP A 22 14.51 -6.61 -7.56
CA ASP A 22 14.40 -5.32 -6.88
C ASP A 22 13.34 -4.51 -7.61
N LEU A 23 13.11 -3.30 -7.12
CA LEU A 23 12.07 -2.47 -7.71
C LEU A 23 12.34 -2.15 -9.17
N GLU A 24 13.60 -2.13 -9.57
CA GLU A 24 13.93 -1.83 -10.95
C GLU A 24 13.47 -2.92 -11.89
N GLU A 25 13.33 -4.14 -11.40
CA GLU A 25 12.83 -5.23 -12.23
C GLU A 25 11.31 -5.20 -12.33
N VAL A 26 10.65 -4.66 -11.34
CA VAL A 26 9.19 -4.53 -11.35
C VAL A 26 8.78 -3.21 -11.98
N ILE A 27 9.49 -2.15 -11.65
CA ILE A 27 9.23 -0.83 -12.19
C ILE A 27 10.37 -0.52 -13.14
N ASP A 28 10.07 -0.52 -14.43
CA ASP A 28 11.05 -0.21 -15.44
C ASP A 28 11.73 1.11 -15.09
N PRO A 29 13.07 1.14 -15.03
CA PRO A 29 13.78 2.39 -14.73
C PRO A 29 13.41 3.52 -15.71
N ALA A 30 12.94 3.17 -16.90
CA ALA A 30 12.49 4.17 -17.86
C ALA A 30 11.04 4.55 -17.66
N ALA A 31 10.36 3.93 -16.70
CA ALA A 31 8.97 4.23 -16.45
C ALA A 31 8.82 5.64 -15.92
N SER A 32 7.68 6.23 -16.21
CA SER A 32 7.39 7.58 -15.76
C SER A 32 7.07 7.60 -14.28
N ASP A 33 7.09 8.80 -13.70
CA ASP A 33 6.67 8.98 -12.32
C ASP A 33 5.21 8.55 -12.14
N LEU A 34 4.40 8.72 -13.17
CA LEU A 34 3.01 8.28 -13.11
C LEU A 34 2.91 6.78 -12.92
N ASP A 35 3.76 6.01 -13.61
CA ASP A 35 3.74 4.56 -13.46
C ASP A 35 4.16 4.16 -12.06
N ALA A 36 5.15 4.83 -11.50
CA ALA A 36 5.60 4.55 -10.16
C ALA A 36 4.50 4.86 -9.13
N LEU A 37 3.81 5.97 -9.32
CA LEU A 37 2.70 6.33 -8.45
C LEU A 37 1.57 5.32 -8.55
N LEU A 38 1.28 4.85 -9.75
CA LEU A 38 0.23 3.87 -9.94
C LEU A 38 0.57 2.58 -9.21
N PHE A 39 1.83 2.16 -9.28
CA PHE A 39 2.27 0.98 -8.54
C PHE A 39 2.08 1.18 -7.04
N ALA A 40 2.48 2.34 -6.52
CA ALA A 40 2.32 2.63 -5.10
C ALA A 40 0.85 2.65 -4.68
N LEU A 41 -0.02 3.20 -5.53
CA LEU A 41 -1.45 3.20 -5.27
C LEU A 41 -2.00 1.79 -5.14
N GLN A 42 -1.54 0.89 -6.00
CA GLN A 42 -1.99 -0.50 -5.93
C GLN A 42 -1.56 -1.16 -4.63
N ILE A 43 -0.33 -0.89 -4.19
CA ILE A 43 0.16 -1.45 -2.93
C ILE A 43 -0.65 -0.92 -1.75
N GLU A 44 -0.92 0.38 -1.72
CA GLU A 44 -1.69 0.94 -0.61
C GLU A 44 -3.11 0.42 -0.59
N ASN A 45 -3.70 0.24 -1.76
CA ASN A 45 -5.05 -0.29 -1.82
C ASN A 45 -5.10 -1.73 -1.31
N GLU A 46 -4.12 -2.56 -1.68
CA GLU A 46 -4.06 -3.92 -1.18
C GLU A 46 -3.86 -3.94 0.32
N SER A 47 -2.99 -3.07 0.83
CA SER A 47 -2.75 -3.00 2.25
C SER A 47 -4.01 -2.61 3.00
N TYR A 48 -4.75 -1.65 2.48
CA TYR A 48 -6.01 -1.22 3.08
C TYR A 48 -7.00 -2.38 3.16
N GLU A 49 -7.18 -3.11 2.06
CA GLU A 49 -8.15 -4.19 2.03
C GLU A 49 -7.75 -5.33 2.95
N LEU A 50 -6.47 -5.67 2.97
CA LEU A 50 -5.99 -6.74 3.85
C LEU A 50 -6.17 -6.36 5.31
N CYS A 51 -5.87 -5.12 5.67
CA CYS A 51 -6.03 -4.68 7.04
C CYS A 51 -7.49 -4.66 7.46
N ARG A 52 -8.36 -4.23 6.57
CA ARG A 52 -9.79 -4.25 6.87
C ARG A 52 -10.28 -5.67 7.08
N GLN A 53 -9.85 -6.58 6.23
CA GLN A 53 -10.25 -7.97 6.34
C GLN A 53 -9.72 -8.58 7.64
N ALA A 54 -8.46 -8.29 7.96
CA ALA A 54 -7.88 -8.81 9.20
C ALA A 54 -8.61 -8.26 10.41
N ALA A 55 -8.98 -6.99 10.39
CA ALA A 55 -9.73 -6.39 11.50
C ALA A 55 -11.08 -7.07 11.70
N ALA A 56 -11.71 -7.49 10.60
CA ALA A 56 -13.00 -8.13 10.69
C ALA A 56 -12.90 -9.55 11.23
N GLU A 57 -11.75 -10.20 11.08
CA GLU A 57 -11.60 -11.60 11.41
C GLU A 57 -10.90 -11.87 12.73
N VAL A 58 -10.12 -10.91 13.23
CA VAL A 58 -9.38 -11.12 14.46
C VAL A 58 -10.32 -11.03 15.66
N ALA A 59 -10.14 -11.92 16.62
CA ALA A 59 -11.01 -11.96 17.80
C ALA A 59 -10.55 -11.01 18.88
N ASP A 60 -9.23 -10.78 18.99
CA ASP A 60 -8.66 -9.95 20.04
C ASP A 60 -8.97 -8.48 19.79
N PRO A 61 -9.61 -7.79 20.75
CA PRO A 61 -9.94 -6.36 20.55
C PRO A 61 -8.71 -5.50 20.29
N ALA A 62 -7.60 -5.80 20.92
CA ALA A 62 -6.38 -5.01 20.68
C ALA A 62 -5.87 -5.23 19.26
N GLY A 63 -5.96 -6.46 18.77
CA GLY A 63 -5.59 -6.75 17.40
C GLY A 63 -6.49 -6.05 16.41
N LYS A 64 -7.79 -6.05 16.70
CA LYS A 64 -8.74 -5.36 15.85
C LYS A 64 -8.41 -3.87 15.76
N ALA A 65 -8.14 -3.24 16.90
CA ALA A 65 -7.82 -1.82 16.90
C ALA A 65 -6.56 -1.54 16.09
N MET A 66 -5.57 -2.42 16.21
CA MET A 66 -4.34 -2.24 15.45
C MET A 66 -4.57 -2.34 13.95
N TYR A 67 -5.34 -3.34 13.53
CA TYR A 67 -5.61 -3.49 12.10
C TYR A 67 -6.44 -2.34 11.56
N GLU A 68 -7.37 -1.82 12.37
CA GLU A 68 -8.14 -0.66 11.96
C GLU A 68 -7.26 0.57 11.80
N LEU A 69 -6.30 0.74 12.70
CA LEU A 69 -5.35 1.84 12.58
C LEU A 69 -4.53 1.70 11.31
N LEU A 70 -4.01 0.51 11.05
CA LEU A 70 -3.21 0.28 9.85
C LEU A 70 -4.03 0.53 8.58
N ALA A 71 -5.29 0.13 8.58
CA ALA A 71 -6.14 0.37 7.44
C ALA A 71 -6.34 1.87 7.22
N THR A 72 -6.55 2.61 8.29
CA THR A 72 -6.73 4.05 8.20
C THR A 72 -5.48 4.72 7.64
N GLU A 73 -4.30 4.28 8.08
CA GLU A 73 -3.06 4.84 7.58
C GLU A 73 -2.86 4.53 6.11
N ALA A 74 -3.17 3.31 5.70
CA ALA A 74 -3.06 2.95 4.29
C ALA A 74 -3.99 3.81 3.43
N ARG A 75 -5.18 4.06 3.93
CA ARG A 75 -6.12 4.90 3.18
C ARG A 75 -5.63 6.33 3.08
N THR A 76 -5.04 6.85 4.15
CA THR A 76 -4.48 8.20 4.12
C THR A 76 -3.36 8.28 3.09
N HIS A 77 -2.48 7.28 3.07
CA HIS A 77 -1.41 7.24 2.09
C HIS A 77 -1.97 7.17 0.67
N PHE A 78 -2.98 6.35 0.48
CA PHE A 78 -3.62 6.23 -0.83
C PHE A 78 -4.15 7.59 -1.30
N ASP A 79 -4.81 8.32 -0.40
CA ASP A 79 -5.39 9.61 -0.77
C ASP A 79 -4.31 10.62 -1.16
N ILE A 80 -3.19 10.62 -0.42
CA ILE A 80 -2.07 11.51 -0.75
C ILE A 80 -1.49 11.15 -2.11
N LEU A 81 -1.28 9.87 -2.35
CA LEU A 81 -0.74 9.41 -3.62
C LEU A 81 -1.68 9.74 -4.76
N MET A 82 -2.97 9.60 -4.54
CA MET A 82 -3.96 9.89 -5.58
C MET A 82 -3.96 11.37 -5.96
N LEU A 83 -3.87 12.25 -4.96
CA LEU A 83 -3.78 13.67 -5.23
C LEU A 83 -2.56 13.99 -6.06
N ASN A 84 -1.43 13.37 -5.74
CA ASN A 84 -0.21 13.60 -6.51
C ASN A 84 -0.31 13.03 -7.91
N TYR A 85 -0.91 11.84 -8.02
CA TYR A 85 -1.09 11.24 -9.34
C TYR A 85 -1.91 12.15 -10.24
N GLU A 86 -3.04 12.64 -9.73
CA GLU A 86 -3.93 13.49 -10.51
C GLU A 86 -3.26 14.81 -10.87
N HIS A 87 -2.55 15.37 -9.92
CA HIS A 87 -1.87 16.64 -10.16
C HIS A 87 -0.75 16.49 -11.19
N LEU A 88 0.07 15.45 -11.01
CA LEU A 88 1.16 15.20 -11.93
C LEU A 88 0.65 14.90 -13.33
N ALA A 89 -0.44 14.14 -13.43
CA ALA A 89 -1.03 13.79 -14.72
C ALA A 89 -1.56 15.02 -15.44
N SER A 90 -2.08 15.99 -14.72
CA SER A 90 -2.70 17.15 -15.33
C SER A 90 -1.74 18.31 -15.55
N THR A 91 -0.69 18.44 -14.72
CA THR A 91 0.20 19.60 -14.80
C THR A 91 1.62 19.26 -15.18
N GLY A 92 2.01 18.00 -15.05
CA GLY A 92 3.39 17.60 -15.32
C GLY A 92 4.34 17.89 -14.17
N SER A 93 3.84 18.29 -13.01
CA SER A 93 4.70 18.57 -11.87
C SER A 93 4.08 18.03 -10.60
N TRP A 94 4.95 17.76 -9.61
CA TRP A 94 4.53 17.21 -8.32
C TRP A 94 3.79 18.26 -7.51
N ARG A 95 2.84 17.78 -6.71
CA ARG A 95 2.09 18.66 -5.83
C ARG A 95 2.72 18.78 -4.45
N GLY A 96 3.34 17.72 -4.00
CA GLY A 96 3.84 17.65 -2.63
C GLY A 96 2.83 16.94 -1.73
N LEU A 97 3.22 16.80 -0.47
CA LEU A 97 2.42 16.01 0.46
C LEU A 97 1.34 16.83 1.17
N VAL A 98 1.40 18.11 1.04
CA VAL A 98 0.47 18.94 1.78
C VAL A 98 -0.66 19.41 0.90
#